data_48e8fb09d0c9f122d170df6be075581f
#
_entry.id   48e8fb09d0c9f122d170df6be075581f
#
_cell.length_a   1.000
_cell.length_b   1.000
_cell.length_c   1.000
_cell.angle_alpha   90.00
_cell.angle_beta   90.00
_cell.angle_gamma   90.00
#
_symmetry.space_group_name_H-M   'P 1'
#
loop_
_entity.id
_entity.type
_entity.pdbx_description
1 polymer ?
#
loop_
_entity_poly.entity_id
_entity_poly.type
_entity_poly.pdbx_seq_one_letter_code
_entity_poly.pdbx_strand_id
1 'polypeptide(L)'
;MQKKRWIPLLLFFSLLLAGCGSAIEDPLNWEIEEFTFINQDREDISLDDLQGEVWLADFVFTNCTTVCLPMMANMTDLQEQLKEEGLDVRIVSFSVDPEVDSPEVLKSYAQSYGADLSSWDLLTGYSPEKIDEFAIQNFKAPARKPENDDQVLHGTSFYLVDKNGVVMKDYNGVNPPTDEIIADAKILLAEE
;
A
#
# COMPACT_ATOMS: atom_id res chain seq x y z
N MET A 1 15.52 -52.85 -56.33
CA MET A 1 16.36 -51.95 -55.51
C MET A 1 15.46 -50.81 -54.98
N GLN A 2 14.91 -50.90 -53.72
CA GLN A 2 14.06 -49.95 -53.16
C GLN A 2 14.90 -48.97 -52.31
N LYS A 3 14.89 -47.66 -52.65
CA LYS A 3 15.54 -46.61 -51.90
C LYS A 3 14.63 -46.18 -50.74
N LYS A 4 14.99 -46.59 -49.54
CA LYS A 4 14.37 -46.10 -48.27
C LYS A 4 14.69 -44.63 -48.10
N ARG A 5 13.66 -43.76 -48.28
CA ARG A 5 13.73 -42.30 -47.93
C ARG A 5 13.57 -42.18 -46.45
N TRP A 6 14.62 -41.78 -45.77
CA TRP A 6 14.58 -41.38 -44.36
C TRP A 6 14.07 -39.94 -44.30
N ILE A 7 12.92 -39.77 -43.69
CA ILE A 7 12.38 -38.46 -43.34
C ILE A 7 12.95 -38.12 -41.96
N PRO A 8 13.73 -37.02 -41.79
CA PRO A 8 14.13 -36.59 -40.46
C PRO A 8 12.92 -35.99 -39.74
N LEU A 9 12.52 -36.63 -38.65
CA LEU A 9 11.52 -36.15 -37.71
C LEU A 9 12.13 -34.94 -36.97
N LEU A 10 11.82 -33.73 -37.45
CA LEU A 10 12.11 -32.49 -36.76
C LEU A 10 11.24 -32.44 -35.49
N LEU A 11 11.83 -32.84 -34.37
CA LEU A 11 11.28 -32.59 -33.05
C LEU A 11 11.28 -31.06 -32.83
N PHE A 12 10.11 -30.46 -33.01
CA PHE A 12 9.84 -29.10 -32.59
C PHE A 12 9.77 -29.11 -31.08
N PHE A 13 10.92 -28.91 -30.42
CA PHE A 13 11.02 -28.72 -28.98
C PHE A 13 10.56 -27.32 -28.70
N SER A 14 9.24 -27.14 -28.50
CA SER A 14 8.65 -25.93 -27.95
C SER A 14 9.21 -25.75 -26.55
N LEU A 15 10.22 -24.90 -26.40
CA LEU A 15 10.55 -24.32 -25.10
C LEU A 15 9.33 -23.54 -24.64
N LEU A 16 8.54 -24.14 -23.79
CA LEU A 16 7.70 -23.44 -22.87
C LEU A 16 8.64 -22.65 -21.94
N LEU A 17 8.92 -21.42 -22.28
CA LEU A 17 9.40 -20.42 -21.34
C LEU A 17 8.27 -20.27 -20.32
N ALA A 18 8.26 -21.13 -19.30
CA ALA A 18 7.58 -20.83 -18.06
C ALA A 18 8.27 -19.57 -17.54
N GLY A 19 7.67 -18.42 -17.78
CA GLY A 19 8.01 -17.22 -17.05
C GLY A 19 7.75 -17.54 -15.60
N CYS A 20 8.79 -17.84 -14.81
CA CYS A 20 8.73 -17.69 -13.37
C CYS A 20 8.62 -16.18 -13.13
N GLY A 21 7.42 -15.64 -13.19
CA GLY A 21 7.13 -14.39 -12.52
C GLY A 21 7.51 -14.61 -11.06
N SER A 22 8.38 -13.75 -10.51
CA SER A 22 8.64 -13.74 -9.09
C SER A 22 7.29 -13.42 -8.42
N ALA A 23 6.79 -14.29 -7.56
CA ALA A 23 5.61 -14.05 -6.75
C ALA A 23 6.05 -13.46 -5.40
N ILE A 24 5.17 -12.70 -4.76
CA ILE A 24 5.41 -12.26 -3.38
C ILE A 24 5.52 -13.49 -2.48
N GLU A 25 6.55 -13.52 -1.65
CA GLU A 25 6.79 -14.60 -0.70
C GLU A 25 5.83 -14.48 0.48
N ASP A 26 5.13 -15.59 0.82
CA ASP A 26 4.16 -15.69 1.92
C ASP A 26 3.08 -14.59 1.93
N PRO A 27 2.28 -14.43 0.86
CA PRO A 27 1.31 -13.35 0.77
C PRO A 27 0.18 -13.48 1.80
N LEU A 28 -0.24 -12.35 2.37
CA LEU A 28 -1.31 -12.28 3.38
C LEU A 28 -2.70 -12.56 2.80
N ASN A 29 -2.95 -12.10 1.58
CA ASN A 29 -4.23 -12.24 0.86
C ASN A 29 -5.45 -11.75 1.68
N TRP A 30 -5.36 -10.54 2.27
CA TRP A 30 -6.48 -9.93 2.98
C TRP A 30 -7.24 -9.03 2.01
N GLU A 31 -8.47 -9.38 1.67
CA GLU A 31 -9.36 -8.55 0.86
C GLU A 31 -9.79 -7.32 1.66
N ILE A 32 -9.72 -6.13 1.05
CA ILE A 32 -10.17 -4.87 1.64
C ILE A 32 -11.65 -4.69 1.32
N GLU A 33 -12.45 -4.39 2.34
CA GLU A 33 -13.88 -4.07 2.19
C GLU A 33 -14.05 -2.69 1.55
N GLU A 34 -15.17 -2.52 0.83
CA GLU A 34 -15.56 -1.25 0.22
C GLU A 34 -15.54 -0.09 1.23
N PHE A 35 -14.94 1.00 0.82
CA PHE A 35 -14.94 2.25 1.57
C PHE A 35 -15.06 3.46 0.63
N THR A 36 -15.51 4.57 1.19
CA THR A 36 -15.42 5.91 0.59
C THR A 36 -15.16 6.90 1.70
N PHE A 37 -14.01 7.59 1.63
CA PHE A 37 -13.56 8.56 2.61
C PHE A 37 -13.06 9.82 1.90
N ILE A 38 -12.95 10.94 2.63
CA ILE A 38 -12.44 12.18 2.03
C ILE A 38 -10.93 12.31 2.23
N ASN A 39 -10.25 12.82 1.20
CA ASN A 39 -8.82 13.09 1.26
C ASN A 39 -8.53 14.54 1.75
N GLN A 40 -7.27 14.91 1.78
CA GLN A 40 -6.76 16.23 2.18
C GLN A 40 -7.25 17.38 1.27
N ASP A 41 -7.77 17.09 0.10
CA ASP A 41 -8.33 18.06 -0.85
C ASP A 41 -9.87 18.06 -0.86
N ARG A 42 -10.48 17.33 0.10
CA ARG A 42 -11.94 17.14 0.26
C ARG A 42 -12.59 16.39 -0.91
N GLU A 43 -11.82 15.59 -1.61
CA GLU A 43 -12.30 14.69 -2.65
C GLU A 43 -12.63 13.33 -2.05
N ASP A 44 -13.71 12.72 -2.52
CA ASP A 44 -14.05 11.34 -2.16
C ASP A 44 -13.07 10.39 -2.82
N ILE A 45 -12.48 9.51 -2.01
CA ILE A 45 -11.63 8.40 -2.45
C ILE A 45 -12.27 7.11 -1.99
N SER A 46 -12.52 6.21 -2.92
CA SER A 46 -13.09 4.89 -2.69
C SER A 46 -12.12 3.78 -3.04
N LEU A 47 -12.43 2.55 -2.64
CA LEU A 47 -11.67 1.38 -3.09
C LEU A 47 -11.75 1.22 -4.61
N ASP A 48 -12.88 1.55 -5.24
CA ASP A 48 -13.04 1.51 -6.70
C ASP A 48 -12.09 2.47 -7.42
N ASP A 49 -11.78 3.64 -6.83
CA ASP A 49 -10.83 4.60 -7.40
C ASP A 49 -9.38 4.09 -7.37
N LEU A 50 -9.09 3.09 -6.54
CA LEU A 50 -7.78 2.43 -6.40
C LEU A 50 -7.66 1.14 -7.22
N GLN A 51 -8.73 0.72 -7.88
CA GLN A 51 -8.71 -0.50 -8.71
C GLN A 51 -7.75 -0.34 -9.89
N GLY A 52 -6.90 -1.35 -10.07
CA GLY A 52 -5.86 -1.35 -11.11
C GLY A 52 -4.57 -0.67 -10.71
N GLU A 53 -4.51 -0.04 -9.53
CA GLU A 53 -3.31 0.57 -8.97
C GLU A 53 -2.67 -0.33 -7.91
N VAL A 54 -1.33 -0.35 -7.85
CA VAL A 54 -0.58 -0.87 -6.71
C VAL A 54 -0.40 0.27 -5.73
N TRP A 55 -0.70 0.04 -4.46
CA TRP A 55 -0.62 1.10 -3.48
C TRP A 55 -0.09 0.65 -2.11
N LEU A 56 0.45 1.61 -1.36
CA LEU A 56 0.88 1.42 0.02
C LEU A 56 -0.14 2.06 0.96
N ALA A 57 -0.51 1.33 2.01
CA ALA A 57 -1.37 1.84 3.07
C ALA A 57 -0.60 1.99 4.38
N ASP A 58 -0.97 2.98 5.19
CA ASP A 58 -0.56 3.10 6.58
C ASP A 58 -1.61 3.83 7.43
N PHE A 59 -1.35 3.88 8.75
CA PHE A 59 -2.18 4.61 9.69
C PHE A 59 -1.39 5.77 10.30
N VAL A 60 -2.00 6.96 10.33
CA VAL A 60 -1.37 8.20 10.75
C VAL A 60 -2.28 9.01 11.67
N PHE A 61 -1.70 9.81 12.56
CA PHE A 61 -2.39 10.94 13.20
C PHE A 61 -1.40 12.06 13.54
N THR A 62 -1.87 13.31 13.39
CA THR A 62 -0.96 14.46 13.39
C THR A 62 -0.48 14.85 14.80
N ASN A 63 -1.22 14.48 15.86
CA ASN A 63 -0.87 14.76 17.24
C ASN A 63 -0.03 13.65 17.91
N CYS A 64 0.60 12.80 17.10
CA CYS A 64 1.48 11.75 17.59
C CYS A 64 2.82 12.30 18.06
N THR A 65 3.27 11.84 19.21
CA THR A 65 4.56 12.27 19.79
C THR A 65 5.62 11.15 19.82
N THR A 66 5.32 9.99 19.22
CA THR A 66 6.17 8.80 19.31
C THR A 66 6.58 8.24 17.94
N VAL A 67 5.84 7.27 17.42
CA VAL A 67 6.24 6.49 16.23
C VAL A 67 5.80 7.07 14.89
N CYS A 68 4.79 7.95 14.85
CA CYS A 68 4.28 8.49 13.58
C CYS A 68 5.29 9.43 12.91
N LEU A 69 6.10 10.16 13.69
CA LEU A 69 7.14 11.03 13.13
C LEU A 69 8.14 10.25 12.27
N PRO A 70 8.80 9.18 12.78
CA PRO A 70 9.66 8.37 11.91
C PRO A 70 8.90 7.65 10.80
N MET A 71 7.66 7.19 11.01
CA MET A 71 6.88 6.52 9.97
C MET A 71 6.56 7.47 8.80
N MET A 72 6.13 8.70 9.09
CA MET A 72 5.85 9.71 8.06
C MET A 72 7.11 10.07 7.26
N ALA A 73 8.25 10.26 7.93
CA ALA A 73 9.53 10.49 7.26
C ALA A 73 9.93 9.30 6.39
N ASN A 74 9.85 8.07 6.91
CA ASN A 74 10.16 6.85 6.18
C ASN A 74 9.25 6.64 4.95
N MET A 75 7.95 6.95 5.06
CA MET A 75 7.03 6.83 3.92
C MET A 75 7.34 7.90 2.85
N THR A 76 7.72 9.12 3.27
CA THR A 76 8.17 10.17 2.34
C THR A 76 9.45 9.75 1.61
N ASP A 77 10.44 9.21 2.32
CA ASP A 77 11.68 8.70 1.73
C ASP A 77 11.41 7.52 0.79
N LEU A 78 10.48 6.63 1.15
CA LEU A 78 10.06 5.51 0.30
C LEU A 78 9.35 6.00 -0.96
N GLN A 79 8.46 7.01 -0.86
CA GLN A 79 7.81 7.64 -2.01
C GLN A 79 8.84 8.19 -3.01
N GLU A 80 9.87 8.89 -2.52
CA GLU A 80 10.94 9.43 -3.37
C GLU A 80 11.69 8.29 -4.09
N GLN A 81 12.06 7.22 -3.38
CA GLN A 81 12.76 6.08 -3.96
C GLN A 81 11.92 5.32 -5.00
N LEU A 82 10.62 5.11 -4.73
CA LEU A 82 9.70 4.51 -5.70
C LEU A 82 9.64 5.35 -6.99
N LYS A 83 9.57 6.67 -6.85
CA LYS A 83 9.58 7.61 -7.96
C LYS A 83 10.90 7.61 -8.74
N GLU A 84 12.05 7.54 -8.06
CA GLU A 84 13.37 7.43 -8.69
C GLU A 84 13.51 6.12 -9.51
N GLU A 85 12.92 5.03 -9.04
CA GLU A 85 12.84 3.75 -9.72
C GLU A 85 11.80 3.72 -10.87
N GLY A 86 11.03 4.82 -11.04
CA GLY A 86 9.99 4.94 -12.07
C GLY A 86 8.77 4.05 -11.82
N LEU A 87 8.49 3.74 -10.56
CA LEU A 87 7.37 2.91 -10.14
C LEU A 87 6.16 3.80 -9.79
N ASP A 88 5.03 3.51 -10.40
CA ASP A 88 3.76 4.20 -10.14
C ASP A 88 3.03 3.47 -9.01
N VAL A 89 3.33 3.87 -7.77
CA VAL A 89 2.74 3.32 -6.55
C VAL A 89 2.07 4.47 -5.79
N ARG A 90 0.77 4.35 -5.59
CA ARG A 90 -0.01 5.34 -4.82
C ARG A 90 0.17 5.11 -3.33
N ILE A 91 0.06 6.15 -2.52
CA ILE A 91 0.08 6.03 -1.06
C ILE A 91 -1.28 6.46 -0.51
N VAL A 92 -1.80 5.70 0.44
CA VAL A 92 -3.08 5.97 1.10
C VAL A 92 -2.90 5.85 2.61
N SER A 93 -2.87 7.00 3.29
CA SER A 93 -2.75 7.07 4.74
C SER A 93 -4.12 7.29 5.39
N PHE A 94 -4.51 6.43 6.32
CA PHE A 94 -5.77 6.56 7.05
C PHE A 94 -5.54 7.26 8.39
N SER A 95 -6.18 8.43 8.62
CA SER A 95 -6.11 9.05 9.93
C SER A 95 -6.82 8.20 10.98
N VAL A 96 -6.18 8.02 12.13
CA VAL A 96 -6.76 7.32 13.29
C VAL A 96 -7.27 8.28 14.37
N ASP A 97 -7.15 9.60 14.16
CA ASP A 97 -7.73 10.65 15.02
C ASP A 97 -8.58 11.63 14.19
N PRO A 98 -9.65 11.16 13.52
CA PRO A 98 -10.43 11.97 12.58
C PRO A 98 -11.14 13.18 13.20
N GLU A 99 -11.26 13.23 14.52
CA GLU A 99 -11.82 14.39 15.22
C GLU A 99 -10.83 15.58 15.28
N VAL A 100 -9.53 15.31 15.18
CA VAL A 100 -8.44 16.30 15.16
C VAL A 100 -7.94 16.53 13.73
N ASP A 101 -7.79 15.46 12.97
CA ASP A 101 -7.18 15.44 11.67
C ASP A 101 -8.17 15.84 10.56
N SER A 102 -8.48 17.15 10.46
CA SER A 102 -9.22 17.66 9.29
C SER A 102 -8.38 17.55 8.00
N PRO A 103 -9.00 17.61 6.82
CA PRO A 103 -8.29 17.63 5.53
C PRO A 103 -7.13 18.64 5.49
N GLU A 104 -7.35 19.86 5.99
CA GLU A 104 -6.34 20.92 6.01
C GLU A 104 -5.18 20.62 6.96
N VAL A 105 -5.47 19.99 8.10
CA VAL A 105 -4.46 19.57 9.09
C VAL A 105 -3.58 18.48 8.48
N LEU A 106 -4.18 17.44 7.89
CA LEU A 106 -3.47 16.37 7.20
C LEU A 106 -2.61 16.89 6.05
N LYS A 107 -3.16 17.79 5.22
CA LYS A 107 -2.42 18.43 4.12
C LYS A 107 -1.17 19.14 4.61
N SER A 108 -1.32 19.99 5.62
CA SER A 108 -0.22 20.74 6.20
C SER A 108 0.82 19.84 6.85
N TYR A 109 0.37 18.77 7.51
CA TYR A 109 1.24 17.76 8.11
C TYR A 109 2.10 17.07 7.06
N ALA A 110 1.51 16.49 6.02
CA ALA A 110 2.23 15.80 4.97
C ALA A 110 3.22 16.73 4.23
N GLN A 111 2.79 17.96 3.92
CA GLN A 111 3.65 18.97 3.31
C GLN A 111 4.87 19.33 4.16
N SER A 112 4.75 19.29 5.49
CA SER A 112 5.87 19.59 6.40
C SER A 112 6.99 18.53 6.32
N TYR A 113 6.69 17.32 5.84
CA TYR A 113 7.65 16.25 5.56
C TYR A 113 8.13 16.21 4.11
N GLY A 114 7.58 17.04 3.23
CA GLY A 114 7.95 17.06 1.80
C GLY A 114 7.21 16.02 0.94
N ALA A 115 6.11 15.45 1.46
CA ALA A 115 5.31 14.48 0.72
C ALA A 115 4.78 15.04 -0.61
N ASP A 116 4.84 14.26 -1.68
CA ASP A 116 4.25 14.59 -2.98
C ASP A 116 2.78 14.15 -3.00
N LEU A 117 1.89 15.12 -2.77
CA LEU A 117 0.45 14.87 -2.67
C LEU A 117 -0.22 14.55 -4.01
N SER A 118 0.51 14.54 -5.12
CA SER A 118 -0.03 14.10 -6.41
C SER A 118 -0.24 12.59 -6.52
N SER A 119 0.43 11.82 -5.65
CA SER A 119 0.31 10.35 -5.56
C SER A 119 0.08 9.86 -4.12
N TRP A 120 -0.39 10.76 -3.24
CA TRP A 120 -0.60 10.43 -1.83
C TRP A 120 -1.92 11.02 -1.32
N ASP A 121 -2.83 10.15 -0.88
CA ASP A 121 -4.07 10.51 -0.23
C ASP A 121 -3.99 10.27 1.28
N LEU A 122 -4.35 11.30 2.05
CA LEU A 122 -4.50 11.20 3.50
C LEU A 122 -6.00 11.28 3.82
N LEU A 123 -6.56 10.15 4.23
CA LEU A 123 -8.01 9.96 4.36
C LEU A 123 -8.51 10.26 5.77
N THR A 124 -9.67 10.91 5.84
CA THR A 124 -10.39 11.28 7.07
C THR A 124 -11.90 11.39 6.82
N GLY A 125 -12.67 12.03 7.71
CA GLY A 125 -14.10 12.30 7.51
C GLY A 125 -15.04 11.18 7.96
N TYR A 126 -14.52 10.24 8.71
CA TYR A 126 -15.26 9.15 9.36
C TYR A 126 -15.25 9.30 10.89
N SER A 127 -16.01 8.46 11.62
CA SER A 127 -15.94 8.44 13.08
C SER A 127 -14.77 7.60 13.59
N PRO A 128 -14.31 7.82 14.85
CA PRO A 128 -13.29 6.99 15.49
C PRO A 128 -13.63 5.50 15.50
N GLU A 129 -14.92 5.16 15.73
CA GLU A 129 -15.38 3.77 15.74
C GLU A 129 -15.29 3.15 14.34
N LYS A 130 -15.62 3.94 13.30
CA LYS A 130 -15.55 3.45 11.90
C LYS A 130 -14.13 3.11 11.51
N ILE A 131 -13.14 3.93 11.88
CA ILE A 131 -11.75 3.65 11.52
C ILE A 131 -11.15 2.50 12.35
N ASP A 132 -11.52 2.34 13.65
CA ASP A 132 -11.10 1.18 14.46
C ASP A 132 -11.65 -0.12 13.85
N GLU A 133 -12.94 -0.14 13.48
CA GLU A 133 -13.55 -1.30 12.81
C GLU A 133 -12.88 -1.60 11.46
N PHE A 134 -12.71 -0.60 10.62
CA PHE A 134 -12.08 -0.72 9.30
C PHE A 134 -10.64 -1.24 9.39
N ALA A 135 -9.83 -0.70 10.29
CA ALA A 135 -8.44 -1.10 10.48
C ALA A 135 -8.32 -2.56 10.98
N ILE A 136 -9.20 -2.97 11.93
CA ILE A 136 -9.23 -4.35 12.41
C ILE A 136 -9.66 -5.33 11.32
N GLN A 137 -10.71 -5.00 10.57
CA GLN A 137 -11.27 -5.90 9.56
C GLN A 137 -10.33 -6.08 8.38
N ASN A 138 -9.73 -5.02 7.88
CA ASN A 138 -8.98 -5.04 6.64
C ASN A 138 -7.46 -5.22 6.84
N PHE A 139 -6.89 -4.63 7.89
CA PHE A 139 -5.45 -4.61 8.13
C PHE A 139 -5.01 -5.37 9.40
N LYS A 140 -5.96 -5.96 10.14
CA LYS A 140 -5.73 -6.69 11.39
C LYS A 140 -4.98 -5.84 12.44
N ALA A 141 -5.12 -4.52 12.34
CA ALA A 141 -4.48 -3.54 13.22
C ALA A 141 -5.54 -2.76 14.02
N PRO A 142 -5.31 -2.46 15.30
CA PRO A 142 -6.21 -1.58 16.04
C PRO A 142 -6.00 -0.11 15.59
N ALA A 143 -7.05 0.71 15.73
CA ALA A 143 -7.00 2.16 15.58
C ALA A 143 -7.85 2.81 16.66
N ARG A 144 -7.44 2.63 17.92
CA ARG A 144 -8.27 2.96 19.09
C ARG A 144 -7.62 4.01 19.98
N LYS A 145 -8.38 5.07 20.25
CA LYS A 145 -8.01 6.09 21.22
C LYS A 145 -8.50 5.68 22.63
N PRO A 146 -7.59 5.50 23.62
CA PRO A 146 -8.00 5.21 24.99
C PRO A 146 -8.77 6.38 25.60
N GLU A 147 -9.70 6.09 26.51
CA GLU A 147 -10.35 7.14 27.31
C GLU A 147 -9.28 7.89 28.13
N ASN A 148 -9.29 9.22 28.07
CA ASN A 148 -8.36 10.12 28.77
C ASN A 148 -6.88 10.06 28.27
N ASP A 149 -6.63 9.67 27.04
CA ASP A 149 -5.33 9.78 26.39
C ASP A 149 -5.46 10.53 25.05
N ASP A 150 -4.48 11.37 24.74
CA ASP A 150 -4.41 12.06 23.45
C ASP A 150 -3.69 11.21 22.39
N GLN A 151 -3.09 10.08 22.79
CA GLN A 151 -2.41 9.16 21.89
C GLN A 151 -3.35 8.05 21.44
N VAL A 152 -3.24 7.67 20.17
CA VAL A 152 -4.03 6.59 19.56
C VAL A 152 -3.17 5.34 19.45
N LEU A 153 -3.67 4.21 19.93
CA LEU A 153 -3.06 2.91 19.66
C LEU A 153 -3.40 2.51 18.23
N HIS A 154 -2.41 2.42 17.36
CA HIS A 154 -2.58 2.02 15.97
C HIS A 154 -1.48 1.08 15.48
N GLY A 155 -1.71 0.44 14.34
CA GLY A 155 -0.71 -0.36 13.65
C GLY A 155 0.47 0.49 13.18
N THR A 156 1.68 -0.06 13.24
CA THR A 156 2.91 0.62 12.81
C THR A 156 3.51 -0.01 11.55
N SER A 157 2.68 -0.70 10.77
CA SER A 157 3.08 -1.34 9.52
C SER A 157 2.76 -0.45 8.31
N PHE A 158 3.55 -0.61 7.26
CA PHE A 158 3.19 -0.27 5.89
C PHE A 158 2.63 -1.52 5.23
N TYR A 159 1.55 -1.38 4.49
CA TYR A 159 0.86 -2.49 3.83
C TYR A 159 0.93 -2.30 2.33
N LEU A 160 1.44 -3.30 1.60
CA LEU A 160 1.44 -3.30 0.15
C LEU A 160 0.17 -3.97 -0.36
N VAL A 161 -0.57 -3.26 -1.19
CA VAL A 161 -1.87 -3.69 -1.74
C VAL A 161 -1.75 -3.83 -3.25
N ASP A 162 -2.33 -4.91 -3.78
CA ASP A 162 -2.35 -5.20 -5.22
C ASP A 162 -3.43 -4.43 -5.97
N LYS A 163 -3.45 -4.59 -7.30
CA LYS A 163 -4.41 -3.97 -8.23
C LYS A 163 -5.87 -4.37 -8.00
N ASN A 164 -6.13 -5.41 -7.21
CA ASN A 164 -7.47 -5.90 -6.88
C ASN A 164 -7.96 -5.46 -5.50
N GLY A 165 -7.17 -4.65 -4.77
CA GLY A 165 -7.49 -4.23 -3.41
C GLY A 165 -7.22 -5.32 -2.37
N VAL A 166 -6.23 -6.20 -2.61
CA VAL A 166 -5.82 -7.25 -1.67
C VAL A 166 -4.51 -6.86 -1.00
N VAL A 167 -4.48 -6.86 0.32
CA VAL A 167 -3.25 -6.67 1.10
C VAL A 167 -2.36 -7.90 0.90
N MET A 168 -1.24 -7.69 0.23
CA MET A 168 -0.31 -8.76 -0.10
C MET A 168 0.76 -8.95 0.97
N LYS A 169 1.24 -7.86 1.58
CA LYS A 169 2.31 -7.93 2.57
C LYS A 169 2.28 -6.74 3.51
N ASP A 170 2.79 -6.93 4.73
CA ASP A 170 3.01 -5.85 5.69
C ASP A 170 4.49 -5.75 6.05
N TYR A 171 4.95 -4.54 6.34
CA TYR A 171 6.33 -4.23 6.67
C TYR A 171 6.40 -3.32 7.89
N ASN A 172 7.49 -3.40 8.65
CA ASN A 172 7.72 -2.50 9.78
C ASN A 172 7.87 -1.05 9.29
N GLY A 173 6.91 -0.17 9.60
CA GLY A 173 6.93 1.23 9.14
C GLY A 173 7.93 2.13 9.90
N VAL A 174 8.38 1.71 11.10
CA VAL A 174 9.39 2.45 11.88
C VAL A 174 10.81 2.21 11.35
N ASN A 175 11.09 1.00 10.87
CA ASN A 175 12.33 0.62 10.20
C ASN A 175 11.98 -0.19 8.94
N PRO A 176 11.52 0.47 7.87
CA PRO A 176 11.04 -0.25 6.69
C PRO A 176 12.20 -0.91 5.93
N PRO A 177 12.01 -2.15 5.45
CA PRO A 177 12.93 -2.80 4.54
C PRO A 177 12.71 -2.26 3.12
N THR A 178 13.14 -1.05 2.85
CA THR A 178 12.81 -0.28 1.63
C THR A 178 13.12 -1.04 0.34
N ASP A 179 14.28 -1.70 0.27
CA ASP A 179 14.68 -2.50 -0.91
C ASP A 179 13.69 -3.66 -1.17
N GLU A 180 13.19 -4.29 -0.10
CA GLU A 180 12.21 -5.37 -0.19
C GLU A 180 10.85 -4.83 -0.66
N ILE A 181 10.38 -3.71 -0.09
CA ILE A 181 9.12 -3.07 -0.49
C ILE A 181 9.17 -2.71 -1.99
N ILE A 182 10.27 -2.11 -2.46
CA ILE A 182 10.46 -1.76 -3.86
C ILE A 182 10.46 -3.01 -4.76
N ALA A 183 11.11 -4.09 -4.32
CA ALA A 183 11.14 -5.35 -5.07
C ALA A 183 9.74 -5.98 -5.17
N ASP A 184 9.00 -6.01 -4.07
CA ASP A 184 7.64 -6.55 -4.03
C ASP A 184 6.66 -5.68 -4.84
N ALA A 185 6.79 -4.34 -4.79
CA ALA A 185 6.01 -3.44 -5.63
C ALA A 185 6.25 -3.67 -7.14
N LYS A 186 7.50 -3.91 -7.55
CA LYS A 186 7.83 -4.27 -8.94
C LYS A 186 7.15 -5.55 -9.39
N ILE A 187 7.03 -6.54 -8.50
CA ILE A 187 6.32 -7.80 -8.79
C ILE A 187 4.84 -7.50 -9.09
N LEU A 188 4.15 -6.79 -8.19
CA LEU A 188 2.72 -6.48 -8.36
C LEU A 188 2.43 -5.59 -9.57
N LEU A 189 3.32 -4.63 -9.87
CA LEU A 189 3.17 -3.77 -11.04
C LEU A 189 3.32 -4.55 -12.35
N ALA A 190 4.11 -5.64 -12.36
CA ALA A 190 4.32 -6.50 -13.52
C ALA A 190 3.20 -7.54 -13.76
N GLU A 191 2.32 -7.77 -12.79
CA GLU A 191 1.14 -8.62 -12.93
C GLU A 191 0.11 -7.95 -13.85
N GLU A 192 -0.52 -8.75 -14.78
CA GLU A 192 -1.53 -8.28 -15.74
C GLU A 192 -2.94 -8.25 -15.13
#